data_dfaf291cefbab93b68463adc1541979d
#
_entry.id   dfaf291cefbab93b68463adc1541979d
#
_cell.length_a   1.000
_cell.length_b   1.000
_cell.length_c   1.000
_cell.angle_alpha   90.00
_cell.angle_beta   90.00
_cell.angle_gamma   90.00
#
_symmetry.space_group_name_H-M   'P 1'
#
loop_
_entity.id
_entity.type
_entity.pdbx_description
1 polymer ?
#
loop_
_entity_poly.entity_id
_entity_poly.type
_entity_poly.pdbx_seq_one_letter_code
_entity_poly.pdbx_strand_id
1 'polypeptide(L)'
;MKVAVAKYPVGQPGDFDAFAEKQTHLLQQAADAGARIAVLPEYLSLELAATFPVAISADLIASLEAIQQYDEDFQHLYATLAQRLGLHVIAGSFLTAVGNGRYRNRSHWFTPAGTHGWQDKLQLTGFEKNTQVIEGGDALRVFEADGIRAGISICYDSEFPLPVRAQQQAGARLLAVPSCTDTEAGATRVRVGCLARALENRIFVAQSVTAGIARWSPALDENTGEATLFAPMDVGLPADGVIAQTSGQQVWAVGELDFAALEASRDRAQVANDRDWMGQDMPAIRRAALVPFD
;
A
#
# COMPACT_ATOMS: atom_id res chain seq x y z
N MET A 1 3.99 -11.59 -14.41
CA MET A 1 2.93 -11.69 -13.37
C MET A 1 2.05 -10.45 -13.43
N LYS A 2 0.74 -10.60 -13.68
CA LYS A 2 -0.16 -9.45 -13.68
C LYS A 2 -0.52 -8.99 -12.26
N VAL A 3 -0.44 -7.70 -12.03
CA VAL A 3 -0.80 -7.04 -10.77
C VAL A 3 -1.83 -5.95 -11.04
N ALA A 4 -2.83 -5.86 -10.17
CA ALA A 4 -3.87 -4.82 -10.19
C ALA A 4 -3.73 -3.94 -8.96
N VAL A 5 -3.79 -2.62 -9.14
CA VAL A 5 -3.81 -1.63 -8.05
C VAL A 5 -5.05 -0.77 -8.15
N ALA A 6 -5.74 -0.58 -7.02
CA ALA A 6 -7.03 0.10 -7.00
C ALA A 6 -6.90 1.61 -6.77
N LYS A 7 -7.60 2.39 -7.61
CA LYS A 7 -8.11 3.71 -7.27
C LYS A 7 -9.52 3.50 -6.72
N TYR A 8 -9.58 3.26 -5.43
CA TYR A 8 -10.77 2.73 -4.76
C TYR A 8 -11.81 3.82 -4.50
N PRO A 9 -12.99 3.73 -5.11
CA PRO A 9 -14.05 4.71 -4.86
C PRO A 9 -14.64 4.49 -3.47
N VAL A 10 -14.35 5.41 -2.53
CA VAL A 10 -14.92 5.35 -1.18
C VAL A 10 -16.44 5.46 -1.27
N GLY A 11 -17.15 4.54 -0.62
CA GLY A 11 -18.61 4.47 -0.59
C GLY A 11 -19.18 4.74 0.80
N GLN A 12 -20.47 4.50 0.95
CA GLN A 12 -21.20 4.60 2.20
C GLN A 12 -22.12 3.38 2.34
N PRO A 13 -21.57 2.19 2.71
CA PRO A 13 -22.35 0.98 2.86
C PRO A 13 -23.37 1.13 4.00
N GLY A 14 -24.58 0.58 3.81
CA GLY A 14 -25.63 0.57 4.84
C GLY A 14 -25.39 -0.50 5.91
N ASP A 15 -24.67 -1.56 5.54
CA ASP A 15 -24.33 -2.71 6.40
C ASP A 15 -23.08 -3.41 5.90
N PHE A 16 -22.65 -4.47 6.60
CA PHE A 16 -21.48 -5.25 6.20
C PHE A 16 -21.70 -6.01 4.89
N ASP A 17 -22.92 -6.48 4.61
CA ASP A 17 -23.22 -7.23 3.40
C ASP A 17 -23.05 -6.36 2.15
N ALA A 18 -23.50 -5.10 2.19
CA ALA A 18 -23.28 -4.13 1.12
C ALA A 18 -21.79 -3.82 0.90
N PHE A 19 -21.00 -3.74 1.98
CA PHE A 19 -19.54 -3.63 1.88
C PHE A 19 -18.94 -4.87 1.22
N ALA A 20 -19.33 -6.07 1.66
CA ALA A 20 -18.82 -7.35 1.15
C ALA A 20 -19.19 -7.55 -0.35
N GLU A 21 -20.39 -7.16 -0.75
CA GLU A 21 -20.80 -7.18 -2.16
C GLU A 21 -19.92 -6.27 -3.03
N LYS A 22 -19.65 -5.05 -2.57
CA LYS A 22 -18.74 -4.13 -3.24
C LYS A 22 -17.33 -4.71 -3.39
N GLN A 23 -16.75 -5.27 -2.29
CA GLN A 23 -15.41 -5.87 -2.35
C GLN A 23 -15.38 -7.07 -3.31
N THR A 24 -16.43 -7.89 -3.28
CA THR A 24 -16.59 -9.02 -4.19
C THR A 24 -16.58 -8.57 -5.65
N HIS A 25 -17.38 -7.56 -5.99
CA HIS A 25 -17.46 -7.03 -7.34
C HIS A 25 -16.11 -6.46 -7.82
N LEU A 26 -15.45 -5.66 -6.96
CA LEU A 26 -14.16 -5.06 -7.30
C LEU A 26 -13.07 -6.12 -7.53
N LEU A 27 -12.93 -7.09 -6.62
CA LEU A 27 -11.91 -8.14 -6.76
C LEU A 27 -12.21 -9.08 -7.93
N GLN A 28 -13.49 -9.33 -8.25
CA GLN A 28 -13.86 -10.07 -9.45
C GLN A 28 -13.36 -9.36 -10.70
N GLN A 29 -13.49 -8.02 -10.81
CA GLN A 29 -12.97 -7.26 -11.95
C GLN A 29 -11.43 -7.43 -12.09
N ALA A 30 -10.69 -7.41 -10.98
CA ALA A 30 -9.25 -7.63 -11.02
C ALA A 30 -8.90 -9.06 -11.47
N ALA A 31 -9.65 -10.07 -11.01
CA ALA A 31 -9.49 -11.46 -11.42
C ALA A 31 -9.82 -11.65 -12.91
N ASP A 32 -10.91 -11.06 -13.40
CA ASP A 32 -11.32 -11.10 -14.82
C ASP A 32 -10.31 -10.43 -15.74
N ALA A 33 -9.60 -9.41 -15.25
CA ALA A 33 -8.45 -8.81 -15.95
C ALA A 33 -7.18 -9.69 -15.93
N GLY A 34 -7.23 -10.84 -15.25
CA GLY A 34 -6.16 -11.81 -15.15
C GLY A 34 -5.08 -11.45 -14.12
N ALA A 35 -5.38 -10.60 -13.15
CA ALA A 35 -4.47 -10.29 -12.06
C ALA A 35 -4.18 -11.54 -11.21
N ARG A 36 -2.96 -11.62 -10.69
CA ARG A 36 -2.54 -12.61 -9.68
C ARG A 36 -2.44 -11.97 -8.29
N ILE A 37 -2.18 -10.68 -8.25
CA ILE A 37 -2.12 -9.87 -7.03
C ILE A 37 -3.04 -8.67 -7.24
N ALA A 38 -3.91 -8.39 -6.27
CA ALA A 38 -4.72 -7.18 -6.18
C ALA A 38 -4.33 -6.40 -4.92
N VAL A 39 -4.10 -5.09 -5.07
CA VAL A 39 -3.74 -4.20 -3.96
C VAL A 39 -4.84 -3.17 -3.77
N LEU A 40 -5.45 -3.20 -2.60
CA LEU A 40 -6.46 -2.24 -2.14
C LEU A 40 -5.81 -1.18 -1.23
N PRO A 41 -6.41 0.01 -1.03
CA PRO A 41 -5.74 1.14 -0.40
C PRO A 41 -5.83 1.15 1.13
N GLU A 42 -5.00 1.99 1.73
CA GLU A 42 -5.02 2.32 3.16
C GLU A 42 -6.39 2.85 3.59
N TYR A 43 -6.77 2.61 4.84
CA TYR A 43 -8.02 3.05 5.49
C TYR A 43 -9.32 2.55 4.87
N LEU A 44 -9.24 1.62 3.92
CA LEU A 44 -10.43 1.05 3.27
C LEU A 44 -11.46 0.54 4.29
N SER A 45 -11.02 -0.02 5.42
CA SER A 45 -11.91 -0.51 6.48
C SER A 45 -12.74 0.59 7.16
N LEU A 46 -12.27 1.85 7.15
CA LEU A 46 -13.03 2.96 7.73
C LEU A 46 -14.33 3.25 6.96
N GLU A 47 -14.49 2.72 5.75
CA GLU A 47 -15.77 2.74 5.05
C GLU A 47 -16.88 2.03 5.86
N LEU A 48 -16.53 1.03 6.66
CA LEU A 48 -17.44 0.33 7.57
C LEU A 48 -18.01 1.23 8.68
N ALA A 49 -17.37 2.36 8.99
CA ALA A 49 -17.93 3.30 9.95
C ALA A 49 -19.27 3.89 9.49
N ALA A 50 -19.53 3.90 8.17
CA ALA A 50 -20.81 4.34 7.61
C ALA A 50 -22.00 3.46 7.99
N THR A 51 -21.79 2.24 8.44
CA THR A 51 -22.86 1.32 8.89
C THR A 51 -23.42 1.70 10.27
N PHE A 52 -22.78 2.65 10.97
CA PHE A 52 -23.18 3.14 12.27
C PHE A 52 -23.87 4.51 12.18
N PRO A 53 -24.60 4.92 13.26
CA PRO A 53 -25.17 6.26 13.32
C PRO A 53 -24.14 7.36 13.10
N VAL A 54 -24.58 8.49 12.54
CA VAL A 54 -23.72 9.64 12.20
C VAL A 54 -22.87 10.12 13.39
N ALA A 55 -23.38 10.04 14.62
CA ALA A 55 -22.62 10.40 15.82
C ALA A 55 -21.34 9.55 16.00
N ILE A 56 -21.32 8.33 15.45
CA ILE A 56 -20.15 7.43 15.47
C ILE A 56 -19.29 7.68 14.24
N SER A 57 -19.89 7.66 13.04
CA SER A 57 -19.11 7.78 11.79
C SER A 57 -18.44 9.16 11.62
N ALA A 58 -18.97 10.21 12.24
CA ALA A 58 -18.39 11.55 12.25
C ALA A 58 -17.32 11.79 13.34
N ASP A 59 -17.07 10.81 14.20
CA ASP A 59 -16.00 10.83 15.20
C ASP A 59 -14.98 9.72 14.92
N LEU A 60 -13.71 10.09 14.76
CA LEU A 60 -12.68 9.12 14.40
C LEU A 60 -12.50 8.04 15.48
N ILE A 61 -12.43 8.43 16.75
CA ILE A 61 -12.18 7.47 17.84
C ILE A 61 -13.37 6.53 18.01
N ALA A 62 -14.58 7.05 17.97
CA ALA A 62 -15.80 6.24 17.99
C ALA A 62 -15.88 5.30 16.78
N SER A 63 -15.45 5.76 15.59
CA SER A 63 -15.35 4.92 14.38
C SER A 63 -14.36 3.77 14.56
N LEU A 64 -13.15 4.05 15.10
CA LEU A 64 -12.14 3.03 15.37
C LEU A 64 -12.65 1.95 16.32
N GLU A 65 -13.34 2.35 17.39
CA GLU A 65 -13.92 1.43 18.36
C GLU A 65 -15.03 0.59 17.73
N ALA A 66 -15.94 1.23 17.00
CA ALA A 66 -17.12 0.59 16.45
C ALA A 66 -16.79 -0.44 15.37
N ILE A 67 -15.83 -0.16 14.46
CA ILE A 67 -15.49 -1.08 13.36
C ILE A 67 -14.81 -2.36 13.84
N GLN A 68 -14.32 -2.42 15.09
CA GLN A 68 -13.67 -3.65 15.60
C GLN A 68 -14.60 -4.86 15.59
N GLN A 69 -15.92 -4.66 15.70
CA GLN A 69 -16.87 -5.76 15.58
C GLN A 69 -16.79 -6.47 14.21
N TYR A 70 -16.25 -5.82 13.18
CA TYR A 70 -16.11 -6.35 11.83
C TYR A 70 -14.70 -6.92 11.54
N ASP A 71 -13.76 -6.90 12.48
CA ASP A 71 -12.38 -7.33 12.20
C ASP A 71 -12.31 -8.79 11.72
N GLU A 72 -13.02 -9.71 12.41
CA GLU A 72 -13.09 -11.12 12.02
C GLU A 72 -13.82 -11.29 10.69
N ASP A 73 -14.96 -10.63 10.49
CA ASP A 73 -15.75 -10.69 9.25
C ASP A 73 -14.96 -10.13 8.06
N PHE A 74 -14.20 -9.04 8.26
CA PHE A 74 -13.31 -8.45 7.26
C PHE A 74 -12.23 -9.45 6.84
N GLN A 75 -11.55 -10.07 7.80
CA GLN A 75 -10.52 -11.07 7.51
C GLN A 75 -11.11 -12.30 6.81
N HIS A 76 -12.27 -12.78 7.25
CA HIS A 76 -12.96 -13.91 6.63
C HIS A 76 -13.39 -13.61 5.19
N LEU A 77 -13.93 -12.42 4.94
CA LEU A 77 -14.34 -11.97 3.61
C LEU A 77 -13.16 -12.03 2.63
N TYR A 78 -12.03 -11.40 2.97
CA TYR A 78 -10.89 -11.35 2.05
C TYR A 78 -10.17 -12.68 1.91
N ALA A 79 -10.10 -13.50 2.96
CA ALA A 79 -9.60 -14.87 2.87
C ALA A 79 -10.45 -15.71 1.89
N THR A 80 -11.78 -15.62 2.01
CA THR A 80 -12.73 -16.30 1.11
C THR A 80 -12.60 -15.82 -0.33
N LEU A 81 -12.51 -14.50 -0.54
CA LEU A 81 -12.34 -13.91 -1.88
C LEU A 81 -11.00 -14.32 -2.52
N ALA A 82 -9.91 -14.29 -1.76
CA ALA A 82 -8.59 -14.71 -2.23
C ALA A 82 -8.60 -16.17 -2.73
N GLN A 83 -9.19 -17.08 -1.95
CA GLN A 83 -9.32 -18.50 -2.33
C GLN A 83 -10.22 -18.66 -3.55
N ARG A 84 -11.43 -18.10 -3.51
CA ARG A 84 -12.43 -18.25 -4.58
C ARG A 84 -11.98 -17.73 -5.93
N LEU A 85 -11.27 -16.58 -5.93
CA LEU A 85 -10.81 -15.90 -7.14
C LEU A 85 -9.40 -16.31 -7.57
N GLY A 86 -8.70 -17.12 -6.78
CA GLY A 86 -7.32 -17.48 -7.05
C GLY A 86 -6.37 -16.29 -7.01
N LEU A 87 -6.67 -15.27 -6.19
CA LEU A 87 -5.92 -14.02 -6.06
C LEU A 87 -5.11 -13.95 -4.77
N HIS A 88 -3.93 -13.39 -4.83
CA HIS A 88 -3.32 -12.77 -3.67
C HIS A 88 -3.97 -11.40 -3.46
N VAL A 89 -4.54 -11.15 -2.29
CA VAL A 89 -5.22 -9.90 -1.96
C VAL A 89 -4.49 -9.18 -0.85
N ILE A 90 -3.93 -8.00 -1.16
CA ILE A 90 -3.52 -7.04 -0.13
C ILE A 90 -4.76 -6.19 0.16
N ALA A 91 -5.42 -6.47 1.29
CA ALA A 91 -6.76 -5.99 1.62
C ALA A 91 -6.79 -4.56 2.16
N GLY A 92 -5.93 -3.70 1.59
CA GLY A 92 -5.79 -2.33 2.06
C GLY A 92 -5.28 -2.28 3.50
N SER A 93 -5.95 -1.52 4.36
CA SER A 93 -5.64 -1.60 5.79
C SER A 93 -6.87 -1.53 6.68
N PHE A 94 -6.74 -2.16 7.85
CA PHE A 94 -7.68 -2.11 8.96
C PHE A 94 -6.98 -1.48 10.17
N LEU A 95 -7.68 -0.61 10.90
CA LEU A 95 -7.18 -0.04 12.14
C LEU A 95 -7.52 -0.99 13.30
N THR A 96 -6.68 -2.02 13.47
CA THR A 96 -6.89 -3.15 14.38
C THR A 96 -6.57 -2.75 15.81
N ALA A 97 -7.45 -3.07 16.77
CA ALA A 97 -7.19 -2.90 18.19
C ALA A 97 -6.05 -3.83 18.68
N VAL A 98 -5.09 -3.25 19.39
CA VAL A 98 -3.93 -3.97 19.95
C VAL A 98 -3.93 -3.99 21.49
N GLY A 99 -5.05 -3.66 22.08
CA GLY A 99 -5.25 -3.59 23.54
C GLY A 99 -5.03 -2.19 24.11
N ASN A 100 -5.46 -2.00 25.36
CA ASN A 100 -5.31 -0.74 26.11
C ASN A 100 -5.86 0.50 25.38
N GLY A 101 -6.91 0.36 24.56
CA GLY A 101 -7.48 1.45 23.76
C GLY A 101 -6.54 1.95 22.65
N ARG A 102 -5.59 1.12 22.21
CA ARG A 102 -4.64 1.46 21.14
C ARG A 102 -4.96 0.69 19.87
N TYR A 103 -4.61 1.27 18.73
CA TYR A 103 -4.86 0.73 17.40
C TYR A 103 -3.58 0.77 16.55
N ARG A 104 -3.44 -0.19 15.62
CA ARG A 104 -2.40 -0.17 14.59
C ARG A 104 -3.05 -0.18 13.20
N ASN A 105 -2.51 0.63 12.32
CA ASN A 105 -2.90 0.64 10.91
C ASN A 105 -2.26 -0.57 10.24
N ARG A 106 -3.06 -1.63 10.03
CA ARG A 106 -2.61 -2.97 9.65
C ARG A 106 -3.05 -3.34 8.24
N SER A 107 -2.11 -3.63 7.37
CA SER A 107 -2.38 -4.17 6.05
C SER A 107 -2.24 -5.69 6.04
N HIS A 108 -3.33 -6.36 5.69
CA HIS A 108 -3.39 -7.82 5.58
C HIS A 108 -3.12 -8.29 4.17
N TRP A 109 -2.40 -9.41 4.04
CA TRP A 109 -2.19 -10.12 2.79
C TRP A 109 -2.80 -11.51 2.89
N PHE A 110 -3.82 -11.79 2.09
CA PHE A 110 -4.47 -13.09 1.97
C PHE A 110 -4.00 -13.78 0.70
N THR A 111 -3.78 -15.10 0.77
CA THR A 111 -3.31 -15.91 -0.36
C THR A 111 -4.40 -16.83 -0.89
N PRO A 112 -4.31 -17.28 -2.16
CA PRO A 112 -5.23 -18.30 -2.70
C PRO A 112 -5.19 -19.62 -1.93
N ALA A 113 -4.08 -19.92 -1.24
CA ALA A 113 -3.92 -21.12 -0.43
C ALA A 113 -4.57 -21.04 0.97
N GLY A 114 -5.21 -19.92 1.31
CA GLY A 114 -5.86 -19.71 2.61
C GLY A 114 -4.92 -19.30 3.74
N THR A 115 -3.66 -19.02 3.44
CA THR A 115 -2.73 -18.44 4.42
C THR A 115 -2.83 -16.92 4.41
N HIS A 116 -2.51 -16.28 5.52
CA HIS A 116 -2.45 -14.83 5.58
C HIS A 116 -1.30 -14.33 6.45
N GLY A 117 -0.87 -13.10 6.19
CA GLY A 117 0.08 -12.36 7.00
C GLY A 117 -0.30 -10.88 7.02
N TRP A 118 0.43 -10.09 7.78
CA TRP A 118 0.17 -8.65 7.88
C TRP A 118 1.43 -7.83 8.09
N GLN A 119 1.35 -6.54 7.75
CA GLN A 119 2.32 -5.52 8.09
C GLN A 119 1.60 -4.34 8.76
N ASP A 120 2.09 -3.92 9.91
CA ASP A 120 1.62 -2.69 10.57
C ASP A 120 2.41 -1.50 10.03
N LYS A 121 1.74 -0.36 9.85
CA LYS A 121 2.38 0.91 9.47
C LYS A 121 3.44 1.30 10.48
N LEU A 122 4.63 1.64 10.01
CA LEU A 122 5.77 1.94 10.88
C LEU A 122 5.86 3.43 11.22
N GLN A 123 5.66 4.28 10.21
CA GLN A 123 5.78 5.73 10.33
C GLN A 123 4.39 6.38 10.34
N LEU A 124 4.03 6.95 11.47
CA LEU A 124 2.75 7.64 11.62
C LEU A 124 2.81 9.05 11.05
N THR A 125 1.76 9.46 10.34
CA THR A 125 1.53 10.84 9.93
C THR A 125 1.23 11.73 11.14
N GLY A 126 1.21 13.05 10.93
CA GLY A 126 0.75 14.00 11.96
C GLY A 126 -0.69 13.74 12.38
N PHE A 127 -1.57 13.40 11.42
CA PHE A 127 -2.96 13.04 11.68
C PHE A 127 -3.06 11.87 12.66
N GLU A 128 -2.36 10.76 12.38
CA GLU A 128 -2.38 9.58 13.24
C GLU A 128 -1.79 9.85 14.64
N LYS A 129 -0.66 10.58 14.71
CA LYS A 129 -0.04 10.96 16.00
C LYS A 129 -0.96 11.81 16.86
N ASN A 130 -1.71 12.72 16.26
CA ASN A 130 -2.61 13.62 16.98
C ASN A 130 -3.79 12.89 17.63
N THR A 131 -4.15 11.69 17.14
CA THR A 131 -5.19 10.87 17.77
C THR A 131 -4.80 10.38 19.17
N GLN A 132 -3.48 10.21 19.41
CA GLN A 132 -2.90 9.63 20.63
C GLN A 132 -3.33 8.18 20.93
N VAL A 133 -4.14 7.56 20.06
CA VAL A 133 -4.59 6.17 20.19
C VAL A 133 -4.04 5.27 19.10
N ILE A 134 -3.52 5.82 18.00
CA ILE A 134 -2.86 5.04 16.95
C ILE A 134 -1.38 4.97 17.27
N GLU A 135 -0.80 3.75 17.16
CA GLU A 135 0.62 3.51 17.38
C GLU A 135 1.28 2.86 16.18
N GLY A 136 2.60 3.09 16.02
CA GLY A 136 3.40 2.47 14.97
C GLY A 136 3.66 0.99 15.22
N GLY A 137 3.86 0.26 14.13
CA GLY A 137 4.33 -1.13 14.19
C GLY A 137 5.78 -1.24 14.66
N ASP A 138 6.14 -2.45 15.10
CA ASP A 138 7.45 -2.79 15.68
C ASP A 138 8.18 -3.89 14.89
N ALA A 139 7.62 -4.34 13.77
CA ALA A 139 8.19 -5.40 12.95
C ALA A 139 8.06 -5.09 11.46
N LEU A 140 9.08 -5.46 10.71
CA LEU A 140 9.13 -5.35 9.24
C LEU A 140 9.15 -6.74 8.63
N ARG A 141 8.28 -7.00 7.64
CA ARG A 141 8.06 -8.33 7.06
C ARG A 141 8.23 -8.35 5.55
N VAL A 142 8.59 -9.52 5.05
CA VAL A 142 8.56 -9.88 3.63
C VAL A 142 7.72 -11.14 3.49
N PHE A 143 6.87 -11.17 2.49
CA PHE A 143 5.95 -12.28 2.18
C PHE A 143 6.36 -12.94 0.88
N GLU A 144 5.96 -14.19 0.67
CA GLU A 144 6.18 -14.89 -0.59
C GLU A 144 4.83 -15.20 -1.25
N ALA A 145 4.72 -14.85 -2.53
CA ALA A 145 3.55 -15.05 -3.37
C ALA A 145 3.98 -15.60 -4.72
N ASP A 146 3.58 -16.83 -5.06
CA ASP A 146 3.91 -17.48 -6.34
C ASP A 146 5.41 -17.44 -6.69
N GLY A 147 6.28 -17.62 -5.68
CA GLY A 147 7.74 -17.57 -5.84
C GLY A 147 8.34 -16.16 -5.90
N ILE A 148 7.52 -15.13 -5.76
CA ILE A 148 7.98 -13.74 -5.68
C ILE A 148 7.90 -13.26 -4.23
N ARG A 149 8.98 -12.70 -3.73
CA ARG A 149 9.00 -12.04 -2.43
C ARG A 149 8.57 -10.58 -2.57
N ALA A 150 7.67 -10.16 -1.68
CA ALA A 150 7.14 -8.83 -1.67
C ALA A 150 7.05 -8.24 -0.25
N GLY A 151 7.25 -6.93 -0.14
CA GLY A 151 7.02 -6.15 1.06
C GLY A 151 5.71 -5.37 0.99
N ILE A 152 5.27 -4.89 2.15
CA ILE A 152 4.19 -3.90 2.27
C ILE A 152 4.78 -2.67 2.96
N SER A 153 4.46 -1.48 2.44
CA SER A 153 4.86 -0.17 2.97
C SER A 153 3.62 0.73 2.90
N ILE A 154 3.04 1.08 4.06
CA ILE A 154 1.73 1.73 4.09
C ILE A 154 1.92 3.25 3.93
N CYS A 155 1.49 3.78 2.77
CA CYS A 155 1.41 5.21 2.46
C CYS A 155 2.70 5.98 2.84
N TYR A 156 2.69 6.72 3.93
CA TYR A 156 3.81 7.53 4.44
C TYR A 156 5.10 6.72 4.67
N ASP A 157 5.00 5.41 4.98
CA ASP A 157 6.18 4.53 5.09
C ASP A 157 7.03 4.53 3.80
N SER A 158 6.38 4.69 2.63
CA SER A 158 7.07 4.70 1.33
C SER A 158 8.01 5.91 1.13
N GLU A 159 7.84 6.96 1.92
CA GLU A 159 8.71 8.14 1.90
C GLU A 159 10.07 7.88 2.60
N PHE A 160 10.22 6.75 3.32
CA PHE A 160 11.42 6.40 4.08
C PHE A 160 12.21 5.26 3.40
N PRO A 161 13.49 5.48 3.05
CA PRO A 161 14.27 4.52 2.26
C PRO A 161 14.67 3.26 3.03
N LEU A 162 15.02 3.37 4.32
CA LEU A 162 15.67 2.27 5.05
C LEU A 162 14.77 1.04 5.25
N PRO A 163 13.49 1.15 5.62
CA PRO A 163 12.62 -0.03 5.75
C PRO A 163 12.48 -0.78 4.43
N VAL A 164 12.25 -0.07 3.33
CA VAL A 164 12.12 -0.69 2.01
C VAL A 164 13.44 -1.33 1.56
N ARG A 165 14.58 -0.69 1.87
CA ARG A 165 15.90 -1.28 1.64
C ARG A 165 16.08 -2.60 2.39
N ALA A 166 15.66 -2.65 3.66
CA ALA A 166 15.72 -3.88 4.45
C ALA A 166 14.82 -4.99 3.87
N GLN A 167 13.63 -4.66 3.37
CA GLN A 167 12.77 -5.63 2.66
C GLN A 167 13.43 -6.14 1.37
N GLN A 168 14.04 -5.25 0.59
CA GLN A 168 14.78 -5.65 -0.62
C GLN A 168 15.97 -6.57 -0.30
N GLN A 169 16.72 -6.28 0.76
CA GLN A 169 17.83 -7.14 1.24
C GLN A 169 17.33 -8.51 1.72
N ALA A 170 16.10 -8.59 2.26
CA ALA A 170 15.42 -9.85 2.56
C ALA A 170 14.86 -10.56 1.31
N GLY A 171 15.10 -10.00 0.12
CA GLY A 171 14.77 -10.57 -1.18
C GLY A 171 13.48 -10.06 -1.82
N ALA A 172 12.83 -9.02 -1.27
CA ALA A 172 11.65 -8.44 -1.91
C ALA A 172 11.99 -7.89 -3.32
N ARG A 173 11.12 -8.22 -4.28
CA ARG A 173 11.17 -7.74 -5.67
C ARG A 173 9.93 -6.92 -6.05
N LEU A 174 8.94 -6.92 -5.17
CA LEU A 174 7.71 -6.13 -5.26
C LEU A 174 7.48 -5.42 -3.92
N LEU A 175 7.04 -4.18 -3.97
CA LEU A 175 6.56 -3.42 -2.83
C LEU A 175 5.11 -3.04 -3.08
N ALA A 176 4.19 -3.49 -2.23
CA ALA A 176 2.81 -3.01 -2.22
C ALA A 176 2.71 -1.76 -1.33
N VAL A 177 2.05 -0.72 -1.83
CA VAL A 177 1.91 0.57 -1.13
C VAL A 177 0.42 0.97 -1.09
N PRO A 178 -0.35 0.39 -0.14
CA PRO A 178 -1.67 0.89 0.18
C PRO A 178 -1.59 2.34 0.68
N SER A 179 -2.36 3.27 0.07
CA SER A 179 -2.25 4.70 0.38
C SER A 179 -3.61 5.36 0.51
N CYS A 180 -3.68 6.38 1.36
CA CYS A 180 -4.79 7.31 1.49
C CYS A 180 -4.21 8.72 1.62
N THR A 181 -4.55 9.62 0.71
CA THR A 181 -4.05 11.00 0.69
C THR A 181 -5.19 11.97 0.41
N ASP A 182 -5.21 13.07 1.15
CA ASP A 182 -6.26 14.09 1.15
C ASP A 182 -5.93 15.31 0.26
N THR A 183 -4.67 15.45 -0.15
CA THR A 183 -4.19 16.58 -0.93
C THR A 183 -3.35 16.15 -2.13
N GLU A 184 -3.33 16.97 -3.18
CA GLU A 184 -2.45 16.82 -4.34
C GLU A 184 -0.96 16.73 -3.91
N ALA A 185 -0.57 17.49 -2.90
CA ALA A 185 0.79 17.45 -2.36
C ALA A 185 1.07 16.11 -1.65
N GLY A 186 0.10 15.57 -0.92
CA GLY A 186 0.18 14.25 -0.29
C GLY A 186 0.33 13.15 -1.34
N ALA A 187 -0.55 13.14 -2.33
CA ALA A 187 -0.51 12.20 -3.45
C ALA A 187 0.85 12.26 -4.20
N THR A 188 1.35 13.47 -4.45
CA THR A 188 2.65 13.68 -5.10
C THR A 188 3.80 13.14 -4.25
N ARG A 189 3.83 13.36 -2.93
CA ARG A 189 4.89 12.82 -2.05
C ARG A 189 4.93 11.30 -2.08
N VAL A 190 3.77 10.63 -1.93
CA VAL A 190 3.71 9.17 -1.98
C VAL A 190 4.13 8.64 -3.35
N ARG A 191 3.69 9.27 -4.45
CA ARG A 191 4.13 8.92 -5.82
C ARG A 191 5.65 9.05 -5.98
N VAL A 192 6.24 10.14 -5.51
CA VAL A 192 7.70 10.36 -5.54
C VAL A 192 8.41 9.32 -4.68
N GLY A 193 7.87 9.03 -3.49
CA GLY A 193 8.38 7.95 -2.63
C GLY A 193 8.39 6.61 -3.37
N CYS A 194 7.29 6.23 -4.01
CA CYS A 194 7.18 4.98 -4.78
C CYS A 194 8.20 4.91 -5.92
N LEU A 195 8.36 5.98 -6.70
CA LEU A 195 9.36 6.06 -7.77
C LEU A 195 10.78 5.93 -7.22
N ALA A 196 11.09 6.62 -6.10
CA ALA A 196 12.40 6.53 -5.47
C ALA A 196 12.68 5.11 -4.95
N ARG A 197 11.70 4.45 -4.33
CA ARG A 197 11.86 3.06 -3.86
C ARG A 197 12.08 2.09 -5.02
N ALA A 198 11.37 2.26 -6.14
CA ALA A 198 11.58 1.47 -7.34
C ALA A 198 13.01 1.65 -7.89
N LEU A 199 13.47 2.90 -8.01
CA LEU A 199 14.80 3.27 -8.51
C LEU A 199 15.91 2.71 -7.62
N GLU A 200 15.90 3.05 -6.34
CA GLU A 200 16.99 2.77 -5.39
C GLU A 200 17.20 1.28 -5.14
N ASN A 201 16.11 0.52 -5.12
CA ASN A 201 16.11 -0.88 -4.78
C ASN A 201 15.99 -1.81 -5.98
N ARG A 202 15.75 -1.26 -7.16
CA ARG A 202 15.56 -1.99 -8.40
C ARG A 202 14.47 -3.06 -8.27
N ILE A 203 13.29 -2.63 -7.79
CA ILE A 203 12.11 -3.45 -7.57
C ILE A 203 10.88 -2.82 -8.25
N PHE A 204 9.83 -3.60 -8.45
CA PHE A 204 8.52 -3.05 -8.81
C PHE A 204 7.80 -2.50 -7.58
N VAL A 205 6.98 -1.45 -7.78
CA VAL A 205 6.14 -0.89 -6.72
C VAL A 205 4.70 -0.80 -7.21
N ALA A 206 3.77 -1.24 -6.36
CA ALA A 206 2.34 -1.32 -6.64
C ALA A 206 1.58 -0.41 -5.66
N GLN A 207 1.30 0.83 -6.06
CA GLN A 207 0.59 1.82 -5.26
C GLN A 207 -0.90 1.77 -5.55
N SER A 208 -1.73 1.58 -4.53
CA SER A 208 -3.18 1.78 -4.55
C SER A 208 -3.57 3.01 -3.76
N VAL A 209 -4.70 3.63 -4.11
CA VAL A 209 -5.16 4.88 -3.49
C VAL A 209 -6.67 4.85 -3.23
N THR A 210 -7.13 5.55 -2.18
CA THR A 210 -8.53 5.92 -2.01
C THR A 210 -8.91 7.06 -2.97
N ALA A 211 -10.18 7.15 -3.35
CA ALA A 211 -10.70 8.17 -4.26
C ALA A 211 -12.12 8.60 -3.87
N GLY A 212 -12.44 9.85 -4.16
CA GLY A 212 -13.76 10.43 -3.93
C GLY A 212 -13.83 11.25 -2.64
N ILE A 213 -15.06 11.61 -2.27
CA ILE A 213 -15.36 12.47 -1.13
C ILE A 213 -16.31 11.72 -0.20
N ALA A 214 -15.93 11.60 1.07
CA ALA A 214 -16.72 10.94 2.12
C ALA A 214 -16.79 11.82 3.37
N ARG A 215 -17.44 12.97 3.25
CA ARG A 215 -17.54 14.01 4.30
C ARG A 215 -18.14 13.55 5.62
N TRP A 216 -18.69 12.35 5.64
CA TRP A 216 -19.20 11.71 6.85
C TRP A 216 -18.09 11.09 7.70
N SER A 217 -16.88 10.92 7.16
CA SER A 217 -15.73 10.32 7.83
C SER A 217 -14.61 11.34 8.01
N PRO A 218 -14.06 11.51 9.22
CA PRO A 218 -12.93 12.42 9.45
C PRO A 218 -11.62 12.00 8.80
N ALA A 219 -11.51 10.73 8.40
CA ALA A 219 -10.28 10.16 7.82
C ALA A 219 -10.38 9.89 6.31
N LEU A 220 -11.59 9.94 5.75
CA LEU A 220 -11.86 9.67 4.33
C LEU A 220 -12.61 10.84 3.66
N ASP A 221 -12.67 12.00 4.32
CA ASP A 221 -13.44 13.17 3.89
C ASP A 221 -13.07 13.64 2.47
N GLU A 222 -11.78 13.69 2.16
CA GLU A 222 -11.25 13.96 0.82
C GLU A 222 -10.20 12.92 0.46
N ASN A 223 -10.22 12.47 -0.81
CA ASN A 223 -9.29 11.44 -1.30
C ASN A 223 -8.83 11.78 -2.70
N THR A 224 -7.50 11.79 -2.91
CA THR A 224 -6.90 12.12 -4.20
C THR A 224 -5.72 11.23 -4.52
N GLY A 225 -5.35 11.17 -5.79
CA GLY A 225 -4.23 10.39 -6.30
C GLY A 225 -4.64 9.42 -7.40
N GLU A 226 -3.64 8.83 -8.03
CA GLU A 226 -3.82 7.78 -9.05
C GLU A 226 -3.13 6.49 -8.61
N ALA A 227 -3.81 5.36 -8.76
CA ALA A 227 -3.21 4.06 -8.53
C ALA A 227 -2.22 3.75 -9.64
N THR A 228 -1.00 3.33 -9.27
CA THR A 228 0.09 3.24 -10.23
C THR A 228 0.99 2.04 -9.96
N LEU A 229 1.40 1.36 -11.03
CA LEU A 229 2.45 0.35 -11.03
C LEU A 229 3.76 0.99 -11.54
N PHE A 230 4.79 0.92 -10.72
CA PHE A 230 6.09 1.51 -11.03
C PHE A 230 7.17 0.45 -11.26
N ALA A 231 8.14 0.82 -12.10
CA ALA A 231 9.37 0.08 -12.37
C ALA A 231 10.60 0.96 -12.13
N PRO A 232 11.79 0.39 -11.97
CA PRO A 232 13.02 1.14 -12.10
C PRO A 232 13.13 1.79 -13.49
N MET A 233 13.65 3.01 -13.54
CA MET A 233 13.90 3.74 -14.78
C MET A 233 15.25 3.32 -15.36
N ASP A 234 15.25 2.30 -16.22
CA ASP A 234 16.49 1.75 -16.79
C ASP A 234 16.25 1.07 -18.17
N VAL A 235 17.30 0.58 -18.78
CA VAL A 235 17.29 -0.06 -20.12
C VAL A 235 16.30 -1.24 -20.14
N GLY A 236 15.30 -1.13 -21.02
CA GLY A 236 14.27 -2.16 -21.21
C GLY A 236 13.10 -2.04 -20.22
N LEU A 237 13.05 -0.98 -19.41
CA LEU A 237 11.97 -0.62 -18.52
C LEU A 237 11.41 0.75 -18.91
N PRO A 238 10.20 1.16 -18.44
CA PRO A 238 9.65 2.47 -18.75
C PRO A 238 10.57 3.61 -18.31
N ALA A 239 10.84 4.56 -19.20
CA ALA A 239 11.76 5.66 -18.93
C ALA A 239 11.26 6.63 -17.82
N ASP A 240 9.96 6.73 -17.66
CA ASP A 240 9.29 7.52 -16.60
C ASP A 240 8.99 6.69 -15.35
N GLY A 241 9.35 5.40 -15.36
CA GLY A 241 9.10 4.47 -14.27
C GLY A 241 7.63 4.03 -14.11
N VAL A 242 6.74 4.30 -15.08
CA VAL A 242 5.31 3.98 -14.99
C VAL A 242 4.96 2.83 -15.95
N ILE A 243 4.50 1.70 -15.38
CA ILE A 243 4.01 0.56 -16.17
C ILE A 243 2.54 0.74 -16.53
N ALA A 244 1.72 1.11 -15.54
CA ALA A 244 0.31 1.36 -15.68
C ALA A 244 -0.16 2.35 -14.59
N GLN A 245 -1.12 3.18 -14.92
CA GLN A 245 -1.71 4.16 -14.00
C GLN A 245 -3.19 4.32 -14.33
N THR A 246 -4.01 4.51 -13.30
CA THR A 246 -5.41 4.89 -13.48
C THR A 246 -5.52 6.32 -14.01
N SER A 247 -6.65 6.61 -14.66
CA SER A 247 -7.02 7.96 -15.08
C SER A 247 -8.55 8.14 -14.99
N GLY A 248 -8.99 9.35 -14.70
CA GLY A 248 -10.42 9.65 -14.61
C GLY A 248 -11.15 8.76 -13.63
N GLN A 249 -12.17 8.04 -14.09
CA GLN A 249 -13.02 7.15 -13.29
C GLN A 249 -12.56 5.69 -13.27
N GLN A 250 -11.38 5.37 -13.81
CA GLN A 250 -10.87 4.02 -13.77
C GLN A 250 -10.62 3.59 -12.32
N VAL A 251 -11.11 2.39 -11.97
CA VAL A 251 -10.90 1.80 -10.64
C VAL A 251 -9.58 1.03 -10.57
N TRP A 252 -9.19 0.35 -11.65
CA TRP A 252 -8.01 -0.50 -11.66
C TRP A 252 -6.98 -0.04 -12.68
N ALA A 253 -5.72 0.08 -12.26
CA ALA A 253 -4.59 -0.02 -13.14
C ALA A 253 -4.05 -1.46 -13.09
N VAL A 254 -3.98 -2.10 -14.25
CA VAL A 254 -3.52 -3.50 -14.38
C VAL A 254 -2.30 -3.53 -15.30
N GLY A 255 -1.22 -4.15 -14.85
CA GLY A 255 0.00 -4.26 -15.63
C GLY A 255 0.72 -5.57 -15.39
N GLU A 256 1.55 -5.95 -16.37
CA GLU A 256 2.43 -7.11 -16.25
C GLU A 256 3.77 -6.70 -15.64
N LEU A 257 4.15 -7.33 -14.53
CA LEU A 257 5.45 -7.20 -13.92
C LEU A 257 6.33 -8.38 -14.38
N ASP A 258 7.28 -8.10 -15.26
CA ASP A 258 8.22 -9.11 -15.76
C ASP A 258 9.48 -9.15 -14.89
N PHE A 259 9.46 -10.01 -13.87
CA PHE A 259 10.57 -10.18 -12.94
C PHE A 259 11.81 -10.79 -13.62
N ALA A 260 11.63 -11.59 -14.68
CA ALA A 260 12.75 -12.14 -15.43
C ALA A 260 13.43 -11.03 -16.26
N ALA A 261 12.66 -10.17 -16.91
CA ALA A 261 13.20 -9.01 -17.62
C ALA A 261 13.88 -8.03 -16.66
N LEU A 262 13.33 -7.82 -15.46
CA LEU A 262 13.96 -7.00 -14.42
C LEU A 262 15.35 -7.53 -14.06
N GLU A 263 15.51 -8.83 -13.83
CA GLU A 263 16.82 -9.42 -13.54
C GLU A 263 17.75 -9.37 -14.77
N ALA A 264 17.26 -9.75 -15.95
CA ALA A 264 18.07 -9.72 -17.18
C ALA A 264 18.52 -8.30 -17.56
N SER A 265 17.79 -7.27 -17.15
CA SER A 265 18.19 -5.88 -17.39
C SER A 265 19.43 -5.45 -16.58
N ARG A 266 19.77 -6.16 -15.50
CA ARG A 266 20.93 -5.83 -14.64
C ARG A 266 22.25 -5.80 -15.37
N ASP A 267 22.46 -6.71 -16.31
CA ASP A 267 23.71 -6.80 -17.09
C ASP A 267 23.84 -5.67 -18.12
N ARG A 268 22.73 -5.02 -18.45
CA ARG A 268 22.67 -3.90 -19.42
C ARG A 268 22.42 -2.56 -18.77
N ALA A 269 22.20 -2.56 -17.45
CA ALA A 269 21.90 -1.37 -16.67
C ALA A 269 23.05 -0.36 -16.75
N GLN A 270 22.72 0.91 -16.95
CA GLN A 270 23.70 1.99 -16.95
C GLN A 270 24.22 2.29 -15.54
N VAL A 271 23.44 1.97 -14.52
CA VAL A 271 23.73 2.20 -13.11
C VAL A 271 23.27 1.00 -12.28
N ALA A 272 23.83 0.83 -11.10
CA ALA A 272 23.57 -0.34 -10.25
C ALA A 272 23.15 0.09 -8.81
N ASN A 273 22.15 0.97 -8.73
CA ASN A 273 21.72 1.60 -7.46
C ASN A 273 21.60 0.62 -6.29
N ASP A 274 21.00 -0.55 -6.52
CA ASP A 274 20.80 -1.56 -5.49
C ASP A 274 22.09 -2.24 -5.03
N ARG A 275 23.08 -2.39 -5.92
CA ARG A 275 24.41 -2.96 -5.61
C ARG A 275 25.35 -1.91 -5.03
N ASP A 276 25.29 -0.69 -5.56
CA ASP A 276 26.16 0.43 -5.16
C ASP A 276 25.68 1.09 -3.86
N TRP A 277 24.52 0.68 -3.33
CA TRP A 277 23.91 1.23 -2.13
C TRP A 277 24.89 1.36 -0.95
N MET A 278 25.69 0.32 -0.71
CA MET A 278 26.63 0.32 0.40
C MET A 278 27.80 1.29 0.22
N GLY A 279 28.06 1.76 -1.00
CA GLY A 279 29.08 2.76 -1.29
C GLY A 279 28.83 4.11 -0.61
N GLN A 280 27.57 4.40 -0.25
CA GLN A 280 27.20 5.61 0.51
C GLN A 280 27.37 5.46 2.01
N ASP A 281 27.61 4.27 2.56
CA ASP A 281 27.81 4.03 3.99
C ASP A 281 29.28 4.18 4.39
N MET A 282 29.90 5.26 3.97
CA MET A 282 31.29 5.59 4.31
C MET A 282 31.35 6.58 5.48
N PRO A 283 32.26 6.39 6.45
CA PRO A 283 32.39 7.31 7.58
C PRO A 283 32.56 8.77 7.16
N ALA A 284 33.27 9.02 6.06
CA ALA A 284 33.57 10.37 5.57
C ALA A 284 32.32 11.14 5.09
N ILE A 285 31.25 10.42 4.63
CA ILE A 285 30.04 11.05 4.10
C ILE A 285 28.86 11.02 5.07
N ARG A 286 29.03 10.44 6.26
CA ARG A 286 28.00 10.46 7.32
C ARG A 286 27.83 11.83 7.97
N ARG A 287 28.78 12.74 7.77
CA ARG A 287 28.75 14.12 8.30
C ARG A 287 29.19 15.10 7.22
N ALA A 288 28.34 16.03 6.91
CA ALA A 288 28.72 17.18 6.10
C ALA A 288 29.48 18.22 6.96
N ALA A 289 30.57 18.79 6.44
CA ALA A 289 31.25 19.90 7.06
C ALA A 289 30.69 21.23 6.50
N LEU A 290 30.44 22.20 7.37
CA LEU A 290 30.19 23.57 6.95
C LEU A 290 31.52 24.22 6.55
N VAL A 291 31.67 24.58 5.29
CA VAL A 291 32.83 25.32 4.77
C VAL A 291 32.37 26.74 4.43
N PRO A 292 32.82 27.77 5.19
CA PRO A 292 32.53 29.15 4.83
C PRO A 292 33.26 29.52 3.54
N PHE A 293 32.66 30.36 2.74
CA PHE A 293 33.32 31.03 1.62
C PHE A 293 33.98 32.30 2.14
N ASP A 294 35.27 32.48 1.84
CA ASP A 294 36.04 33.69 2.14
C ASP A 294 35.65 34.85 1.18
#